data_b5743abe14732cdac64cf3acecfdd1e3
#
_entry.id   b5743abe14732cdac64cf3acecfdd1e3
#
_cell.length_a   1.000
_cell.length_b   1.000
_cell.length_c   1.000
_cell.angle_alpha   90.00
_cell.angle_beta   90.00
_cell.angle_gamma   90.00
#
_symmetry.space_group_name_H-M   'P 1'
#
loop_
_entity.id
_entity.type
_entity.pdbx_description
1 polymer ?
#
loop_
_entity_poly.entity_id
_entity_poly.type
_entity_poly.pdbx_seq_one_letter_code
_entity_poly.pdbx_strand_id
1 'polypeptide(L)' 'MKLFLDCEFNGFGGELISMALVDENEKYFYEVLPCMNPTSWVFNNVIPILNKQTIDLKEFKRNLFNFLNHY' A
#
# COMPACT_ATOMS: atom_id res chain seq x y z
N MET A 1 -8.21 -3.40 -20.16
CA MET A 1 -7.94 -2.52 -19.00
C MET A 1 -6.62 -2.88 -18.37
N LYS A 2 -5.84 -1.87 -17.98
CA LYS A 2 -4.54 -2.08 -17.34
C LYS A 2 -4.53 -1.45 -15.96
N LEU A 3 -3.96 -2.17 -14.99
CA LEU A 3 -3.68 -1.66 -13.67
C LEU A 3 -2.18 -1.79 -13.42
N PHE A 4 -1.59 -0.73 -12.88
CA PHE A 4 -0.19 -0.70 -12.50
C PHE A 4 -0.11 -0.84 -10.99
N LEU A 5 0.66 -1.81 -10.52
CA LEU A 5 0.78 -2.15 -9.11
C LEU A 5 2.17 -1.79 -8.60
N ASP A 6 2.21 -1.14 -7.44
CA ASP A 6 3.45 -0.89 -6.71
C ASP A 6 3.20 -1.16 -5.23
N CYS A 7 4.09 -1.91 -4.59
CA CYS A 7 3.99 -2.27 -3.19
C CYS A 7 5.30 -2.04 -2.47
N GLU A 8 5.19 -1.72 -1.17
CA GLU A 8 6.35 -1.68 -0.29
C GLU A 8 6.17 -2.75 0.79
N PHE A 9 7.25 -3.45 1.10
CA PHE A 9 7.28 -4.52 2.09
C PHE A 9 8.31 -4.22 3.17
N ASN A 10 8.12 -4.83 4.33
CA ASN A 10 9.07 -4.70 5.44
C ASN A 10 10.29 -5.62 5.19
N GLY A 11 11.13 -5.20 4.22
CA GLY A 11 12.25 -6.01 3.80
C GLY A 11 11.85 -7.19 2.94
N PHE A 12 12.83 -7.97 2.50
CA PHE A 12 12.59 -9.13 1.65
C PHE A 12 11.83 -10.20 2.43
N GLY A 13 10.68 -10.60 1.90
CA GLY A 13 9.84 -11.59 2.56
C GLY A 13 9.04 -11.05 3.75
N GLY A 14 9.10 -9.74 4.02
CA GLY A 14 8.35 -9.14 5.11
C GLY A 14 6.89 -8.83 4.78
N GLU A 15 6.17 -8.31 5.78
CA GLU A 15 4.77 -7.95 5.61
C GLU A 15 4.59 -6.77 4.66
N LEU A 16 3.42 -6.67 4.06
CA LEU A 16 3.05 -5.56 3.21
C LEU A 16 2.89 -4.28 4.05
N ILE A 17 3.50 -3.19 3.59
CA ILE A 17 3.41 -1.88 4.22
C ILE A 17 2.48 -0.95 3.45
N SER A 18 2.59 -0.95 2.13
CA SER A 18 1.74 -0.08 1.31
C SER A 18 1.46 -0.73 -0.03
N MET A 19 0.35 -0.32 -0.64
CA MET A 19 -0.02 -0.78 -1.97
C MET A 19 -0.61 0.39 -2.75
N ALA A 20 -0.15 0.56 -3.96
CA ALA A 20 -0.70 1.51 -4.91
C ALA A 20 -1.15 0.79 -6.17
N LEU A 21 -2.34 1.12 -6.63
CA LEU A 21 -2.88 0.65 -7.90
C LEU A 21 -3.31 1.88 -8.70
N VAL A 22 -2.93 1.95 -9.97
CA VAL A 22 -3.30 3.06 -10.84
C VAL A 22 -3.80 2.50 -12.15
N ASP A 23 -4.95 2.99 -12.64
CA ASP A 23 -5.45 2.57 -13.94
C ASP A 23 -4.98 3.52 -15.05
N GLU A 24 -5.36 3.21 -16.28
CA GLU A 24 -4.97 3.99 -17.46
C GLU A 24 -5.55 5.42 -17.44
N ASN A 25 -6.60 5.66 -16.67
CA ASN A 25 -7.25 6.96 -16.56
C ASN A 25 -6.85 7.72 -15.31
N GLU A 26 -5.75 7.29 -14.67
CA GLU A 26 -5.19 7.89 -13.47
C GLU A 26 -6.09 7.76 -12.23
N LYS A 27 -7.11 6.91 -12.28
CA LYS A 27 -7.85 6.54 -11.09
C LYS A 27 -6.97 5.63 -10.25
N TYR A 28 -6.89 5.90 -8.95
CA TYR A 28 -5.91 5.18 -8.13
C TYR A 28 -6.48 4.75 -6.79
N PHE A 29 -5.84 3.73 -6.24
CA PHE A 29 -5.96 3.26 -4.87
C PHE A 29 -4.58 3.37 -4.24
N TYR A 30 -4.49 3.90 -3.03
CA TYR A 30 -3.25 3.93 -2.27
C TYR A 30 -3.58 3.86 -0.80
N GLU A 31 -3.08 2.83 -0.12
CA GLU A 31 -3.28 2.67 1.32
C GLU A 31 -2.02 2.16 1.99
N VAL A 32 -1.87 2.52 3.26
CA VAL A 32 -0.71 2.18 4.08
C VAL A 32 -1.18 1.42 5.31
N LEU A 33 -0.52 0.30 5.58
CA LEU A 33 -0.78 -0.55 6.75
C LEU A 33 0.23 -0.24 7.85
N PRO A 34 -0.15 -0.45 9.13
CA PRO A 34 0.80 -0.30 10.23
C PRO A 34 1.97 -1.27 10.07
N CYS A 35 3.18 -0.78 10.33
CA CYS A 35 4.38 -1.60 10.35
C CYS A 35 4.97 -1.49 11.76
N MET A 36 4.77 -2.52 12.58
CA MET A 36 5.11 -2.48 14.00
C MET A 36 6.60 -2.62 14.27
N ASN A 37 7.30 -3.39 13.44
CA ASN A 37 8.73 -3.66 13.62
C ASN A 37 9.46 -3.48 12.30
N PRO A 38 9.60 -2.25 11.77
CA PRO A 38 10.29 -2.04 10.51
C PRO A 38 11.77 -2.39 10.63
N THR A 39 12.33 -2.95 9.57
CA THR A 39 13.79 -3.10 9.49
C THR A 39 14.42 -1.71 9.52
N SER A 40 15.73 -1.63 9.86
CA SER A 40 16.41 -0.35 9.89
C SER A 40 16.34 0.37 8.54
N TRP A 41 16.53 -0.36 7.46
CA TRP A 41 16.50 0.24 6.12
C TRP A 41 15.10 0.77 5.81
N VAL A 42 14.06 0.00 6.12
CA VAL A 42 12.66 0.40 5.87
C VAL A 42 12.30 1.62 6.73
N PHE A 43 12.68 1.62 7.99
CA PHE A 43 12.42 2.75 8.89
C PHE A 43 13.05 4.05 8.37
N ASN A 44 14.26 3.96 7.84
CA ASN A 44 14.99 5.15 7.41
C ASN A 44 14.65 5.59 5.98
N ASN A 45 14.23 4.66 5.10
CA ASN A 45 14.11 4.94 3.67
C ASN A 45 12.70 4.80 3.11
N VAL A 46 11.83 4.06 3.76
CA VAL A 46 10.46 3.83 3.26
C VAL A 46 9.42 4.57 4.09
N ILE A 47 9.41 4.35 5.40
CA ILE A 47 8.39 4.93 6.28
C ILE A 47 8.28 6.45 6.11
N PRO A 48 9.37 7.22 6.06
CA PRO A 48 9.25 8.68 5.97
C PRO A 48 8.62 9.19 4.68
N ILE A 49 8.64 8.42 3.60
CA ILE A 49 8.13 8.88 2.31
C ILE A 49 6.69 8.43 2.02
N LEU A 50 6.11 7.60 2.88
CA LEU A 50 4.75 7.08 2.64
C LEU A 50 3.70 8.19 2.68
N ASN A 51 3.89 9.16 3.53
CA ASN A 51 3.10 10.40 3.60
C ASN A 51 1.59 10.16 3.63
N LYS A 52 1.15 9.14 4.36
CA LYS A 52 -0.26 8.82 4.51
C LYS A 52 -0.51 8.12 5.83
N GLN A 53 -1.63 8.44 6.48
CA GLN A 53 -2.03 7.80 7.71
C GLN A 53 -2.36 6.32 7.46
N THR A 54 -1.94 5.46 8.36
CA THR A 54 -2.21 4.02 8.26
C THR A 54 -3.67 3.71 8.54
N ILE A 55 -4.14 2.63 7.94
CA ILE A 55 -5.46 2.04 8.24
C ILE A 55 -5.25 0.58 8.63
N ASP A 56 -6.24 -0.01 9.31
CA ASP A 56 -6.13 -1.42 9.66
C ASP A 56 -6.37 -2.33 8.43
N LEU A 57 -6.03 -3.61 8.58
CA LEU A 57 -6.12 -4.55 7.48
C LEU A 57 -7.57 -4.74 7.00
N LYS A 58 -8.53 -4.70 7.89
CA LYS A 58 -9.94 -4.87 7.54
C LYS A 58 -10.41 -3.72 6.63
N GLU A 59 -10.08 -2.50 7.00
CA GLU A 59 -10.42 -1.33 6.20
C GLU A 59 -9.66 -1.35 4.87
N PHE A 60 -8.39 -1.74 4.89
CA PHE A 60 -7.58 -1.89 3.69
C PHE A 60 -8.26 -2.84 2.69
N LYS A 61 -8.68 -4.01 3.15
CA LYS A 61 -9.33 -5.00 2.29
C LYS A 61 -10.65 -4.47 1.72
N ARG A 62 -11.44 -3.79 2.54
CA ARG A 62 -12.70 -3.21 2.09
C ARG A 62 -12.47 -2.16 1.02
N ASN A 63 -11.50 -1.27 1.23
CA ASN A 63 -11.20 -0.20 0.27
C ASN A 63 -10.65 -0.76 -1.03
N LEU A 64 -9.81 -1.78 -0.95
CA LEU A 64 -9.28 -2.45 -2.14
C LEU A 64 -10.40 -3.13 -2.93
N PHE A 65 -11.28 -3.86 -2.23
CA PHE A 65 -12.43 -4.51 -2.85
C PHE A 65 -13.30 -3.48 -3.58
N ASN A 66 -13.61 -2.37 -2.92
CA ASN A 66 -14.43 -1.32 -3.52
C ASN A 66 -13.78 -0.71 -4.75
N PHE A 67 -12.45 -0.50 -4.70
CA PHE A 67 -11.73 0.03 -5.86
C PHE A 67 -11.80 -0.95 -7.04
N LEU A 68 -11.51 -2.22 -6.79
CA LEU A 68 -11.51 -3.24 -7.85
C LEU A 68 -12.92 -3.50 -8.40
N ASN A 69 -13.94 -3.25 -7.63
CA ASN A 69 -15.33 -3.49 -8.03
C ASN A 69 -15.81 -2.50 -9.09
N HIS A 70 -15.04 -1.49 -9.44
CA HIS A 70 -15.34 -0.59 -10.54
C HIS A 70 -15.02 -1.20 -11.92
N TYR A 71 -14.38 -2.35 -11.94
CA TYR A 71 -13.90 -2.96 -13.19
C TYR A 71 -14.60 -4.29 -13.54
#